data_80d8a3fd759922be4dbd7fda4fc8e829
#
_entry.id   80d8a3fd759922be4dbd7fda4fc8e829
#
_cell.length_a   1.000
_cell.length_b   1.000
_cell.length_c   1.000
_cell.angle_alpha   90.00
_cell.angle_beta   90.00
_cell.angle_gamma   90.00
#
_symmetry.space_group_name_H-M   'P 1'
#
loop_
_entity.id
_entity.type
_entity.pdbx_description
1 polymer ?
#
loop_
_entity_poly.entity_id
_entity_poly.type
_entity_poly.pdbx_seq_one_letter_code
_entity_poly.pdbx_strand_id
1 'polypeptide(L)'
;MKGRRLGALLLTVILALSMVSLTGCGSGGSVGSDSTSGGKTFVYAIGSSWDTLFPYGGSAEDYGRTTWNHMYGTFALIDNSDEILDYMTIPSESKMASDGKSITFKVNTNMKWSDGEKYSAEDWLYTFKTMTDPSVVCTMKNYFNIFKGIDANGNLESGAKISDAITVDGDTFTLYLDDATNIDSFLYTYNNFFYVMPEHKLKDIAPADIPNSDYWNKPITTGPFVLDSEIAGSQLTFKRNTYFPLWDDYSNIDTFVIKVVGTDVMIEGIASGEISYVMSTLSANDCAEAVQLDGVSGEPMEEATMIVYMAINNQTIPDVRVRRALDLALNREYMCNQIMGGHAFAVNTFERSKYLNKDIKAEYNLEKAKKLLDEAAADGAFDYSKPIQAGIVSGFREQIASVLKNDLASIGVTLNITTGDATTINGKMQESGAYDICLVGGGMSADPAWPMNSLLNPAVSNYSQITDSKYFDICLKINSEQDEAKRAELVNEFQKVMYEDSPYVFVFTMESWKLYSSSLEFKTGSSSGTFTSTMPRFWTCKIK
;
A
#
# COMPACT_ATOMS: atom_id res chain seq x y z
N MET A 1 28.48 -51.65 -19.86
CA MET A 1 27.93 -52.18 -18.59
C MET A 1 28.97 -51.97 -17.48
N LYS A 2 28.56 -51.51 -16.34
CA LYS A 2 29.31 -51.06 -15.14
C LYS A 2 29.58 -49.53 -15.10
N GLY A 3 28.84 -48.85 -14.23
CA GLY A 3 29.17 -47.48 -13.84
C GLY A 3 27.94 -46.63 -13.52
N ARG A 4 26.98 -47.14 -12.74
CA ARG A 4 25.89 -46.34 -12.12
C ARG A 4 25.60 -46.93 -10.76
N ARG A 5 26.24 -46.42 -9.69
CA ARG A 5 25.86 -46.57 -8.27
C ARG A 5 26.98 -45.94 -7.44
N LEU A 6 26.97 -44.61 -7.34
CA LEU A 6 27.68 -43.85 -6.27
C LEU A 6 27.20 -42.40 -6.36
N GLY A 7 26.08 -42.05 -5.71
CA GLY A 7 25.51 -40.72 -5.76
C GLY A 7 24.27 -40.57 -4.90
N ALA A 8 24.10 -41.43 -3.89
CA ALA A 8 22.92 -41.37 -3.03
C ALA A 8 23.28 -41.72 -1.59
N LEU A 9 24.25 -40.99 -0.99
CA LEU A 9 24.65 -41.21 0.41
C LEU A 9 25.44 -40.01 0.98
N LEU A 10 25.00 -38.80 0.71
CA LEU A 10 25.61 -37.57 1.28
C LEU A 10 24.60 -36.43 1.46
N LEU A 11 23.34 -36.72 1.71
CA LEU A 11 22.30 -35.70 2.00
C LEU A 11 21.44 -36.03 3.23
N THR A 12 22.00 -36.75 4.21
CA THR A 12 21.25 -37.13 5.43
C THR A 12 22.02 -36.88 6.72
N VAL A 13 22.88 -35.88 6.81
CA VAL A 13 23.67 -35.55 8.02
C VAL A 13 23.65 -34.06 8.38
N ILE A 14 22.80 -33.23 7.86
CA ILE A 14 22.70 -31.81 8.26
C ILE A 14 21.29 -31.43 8.78
N LEU A 15 20.57 -32.35 9.39
CA LEU A 15 19.28 -32.04 10.02
C LEU A 15 19.17 -32.59 11.46
N ALA A 16 20.25 -32.57 12.21
CA ALA A 16 20.20 -33.01 13.62
C ALA A 16 21.24 -32.28 14.46
N LEU A 17 21.14 -30.96 14.59
CA LEU A 17 21.91 -30.20 15.61
C LEU A 17 21.26 -28.83 15.87
N SER A 18 20.05 -28.81 16.42
CA SER A 18 19.53 -27.63 17.14
C SER A 18 18.43 -27.98 18.14
N MET A 19 18.61 -29.09 18.86
CA MET A 19 17.93 -29.31 20.14
C MET A 19 18.98 -29.32 21.25
N VAL A 20 19.28 -28.15 21.79
CA VAL A 20 19.95 -28.04 23.09
C VAL A 20 18.86 -27.85 24.14
N SER A 21 18.43 -28.94 24.70
CA SER A 21 17.64 -28.99 25.93
C SER A 21 18.54 -28.59 27.11
N LEU A 22 18.27 -27.47 27.73
CA LEU A 22 18.82 -27.13 29.07
C LEU A 22 18.06 -27.94 30.15
N THR A 23 18.60 -29.10 30.49
CA THR A 23 18.32 -29.73 31.77
C THR A 23 19.44 -29.40 32.75
N GLY A 24 19.20 -28.41 33.60
CA GLY A 24 20.03 -28.12 34.76
C GLY A 24 19.35 -28.68 36.01
N CYS A 25 19.86 -29.76 36.57
CA CYS A 25 19.59 -30.20 37.94
C CYS A 25 20.37 -29.34 38.92
N GLY A 26 19.69 -28.77 39.92
CA GLY A 26 20.32 -28.10 41.06
C GLY A 26 19.33 -27.83 42.18
N SER A 27 19.51 -28.51 43.26
CA SER A 27 18.84 -28.58 44.56
C SER A 27 18.26 -27.29 45.16
N GLY A 28 17.05 -27.42 45.68
CA GLY A 28 16.44 -26.89 46.89
C GLY A 28 16.71 -25.44 47.35
N GLY A 29 15.72 -24.61 47.21
CA GLY A 29 15.57 -23.35 47.92
C GLY A 29 14.21 -22.73 47.54
N SER A 30 13.25 -22.84 48.44
CA SER A 30 11.96 -22.16 48.32
C SER A 30 12.15 -20.64 48.36
N VAL A 31 12.02 -19.98 47.25
CA VAL A 31 11.84 -18.52 47.15
C VAL A 31 10.56 -18.26 46.36
N GLY A 32 9.78 -17.32 46.86
CA GLY A 32 8.42 -17.04 46.49
C GLY A 32 8.20 -16.93 44.99
N SER A 33 7.04 -17.39 44.55
CA SER A 33 6.51 -17.25 43.22
C SER A 33 6.23 -15.78 42.90
N ASP A 34 7.23 -15.06 42.43
CA ASP A 34 6.97 -13.93 41.57
C ASP A 34 6.60 -14.51 40.20
N SER A 35 5.31 -14.50 39.91
CA SER A 35 4.78 -14.74 38.59
C SER A 35 5.12 -13.54 37.71
N THR A 36 6.35 -13.48 37.22
CA THR A 36 6.66 -12.69 36.02
C THR A 36 5.92 -13.37 34.88
N SER A 37 4.79 -12.80 34.46
CA SER A 37 4.10 -13.16 33.23
C SER A 37 5.11 -12.94 32.10
N GLY A 38 5.71 -14.03 31.62
CA GLY A 38 6.61 -13.99 30.48
C GLY A 38 5.82 -13.43 29.29
N GLY A 39 6.29 -12.32 28.72
CA GLY A 39 5.64 -11.68 27.59
C GLY A 39 5.61 -12.59 26.37
N LYS A 40 4.64 -12.36 25.51
CA LYS A 40 4.40 -13.16 24.31
C LYS A 40 5.12 -12.60 23.09
N THR A 41 5.47 -13.49 22.17
CA THR A 41 6.08 -13.14 20.89
C THR A 41 5.01 -13.14 19.80
N PHE A 42 4.88 -12.01 19.11
CA PHE A 42 4.06 -11.89 17.92
C PHE A 42 4.95 -12.05 16.68
N VAL A 43 4.66 -13.02 15.83
CA VAL A 43 5.41 -13.30 14.60
C VAL A 43 4.60 -12.84 13.39
N TYR A 44 5.14 -11.90 12.65
CA TYR A 44 4.60 -11.41 11.40
C TYR A 44 5.38 -11.98 10.23
N ALA A 45 4.73 -12.73 9.36
CA ALA A 45 5.35 -13.28 8.16
C ALA A 45 5.14 -12.36 6.96
N ILE A 46 6.22 -12.12 6.23
CA ILE A 46 6.24 -11.35 4.98
C ILE A 46 6.88 -12.19 3.87
N GLY A 47 6.50 -11.92 2.61
CA GLY A 47 6.94 -12.72 1.45
C GLY A 47 8.32 -12.36 0.91
N SER A 48 8.85 -11.19 1.24
CA SER A 48 10.18 -10.73 0.80
C SER A 48 10.85 -9.87 1.88
N SER A 49 12.16 -9.72 1.79
CA SER A 49 12.93 -8.95 2.76
C SER A 49 12.82 -7.44 2.54
N TRP A 50 13.25 -6.69 3.56
CA TRP A 50 13.45 -5.25 3.50
C TRP A 50 14.82 -4.91 2.90
N ASP A 51 14.96 -3.68 2.35
CA ASP A 51 16.23 -3.22 1.76
C ASP A 51 17.14 -2.58 2.81
N THR A 52 16.57 -1.73 3.67
CA THR A 52 17.29 -0.94 4.67
C THR A 52 16.39 -0.55 5.82
N LEU A 53 16.98 -0.25 6.99
CA LEU A 53 16.26 0.32 8.12
C LEU A 53 16.24 1.87 8.10
N PHE A 54 16.95 2.50 7.19
CA PHE A 54 16.81 3.93 6.93
C PHE A 54 15.49 4.21 6.21
N PRO A 55 14.53 4.97 6.78
CA PRO A 55 13.15 5.02 6.29
C PRO A 55 12.96 5.77 4.96
N TYR A 56 14.03 6.28 4.38
CA TYR A 56 14.03 6.96 3.07
C TYR A 56 14.93 6.27 2.04
N GLY A 57 15.58 5.17 2.42
CA GLY A 57 16.63 4.53 1.62
C GLY A 57 16.17 3.39 0.72
N GLY A 58 15.06 2.76 1.02
CA GLY A 58 14.54 1.62 0.26
C GLY A 58 13.55 2.03 -0.81
N SER A 59 13.08 1.03 -1.56
CA SER A 59 11.97 1.21 -2.47
C SER A 59 10.68 1.51 -1.68
N ALA A 60 9.77 2.28 -2.28
CA ALA A 60 8.45 2.53 -1.69
C ALA A 60 7.53 1.29 -1.72
N GLU A 61 8.09 0.10 -1.94
CA GLU A 61 7.37 -1.16 -1.96
C GLU A 61 6.98 -1.62 -0.55
N ASP A 62 5.97 -2.48 -0.48
CA ASP A 62 5.22 -2.78 0.73
C ASP A 62 6.04 -3.33 1.91
N TYR A 63 7.08 -4.12 1.66
CA TYR A 63 7.83 -4.79 2.75
C TYR A 63 8.75 -3.84 3.53
N GLY A 64 9.43 -2.91 2.85
CA GLY A 64 10.23 -1.88 3.50
C GLY A 64 9.36 -0.96 4.34
N ARG A 65 8.29 -0.40 3.76
CA ARG A 65 7.32 0.44 4.46
C ARG A 65 6.67 -0.26 5.64
N THR A 66 6.30 -1.53 5.48
CA THR A 66 5.76 -2.32 6.57
C THR A 66 6.72 -2.36 7.76
N THR A 67 8.02 -2.59 7.51
CA THR A 67 9.04 -2.60 8.55
C THR A 67 9.16 -1.23 9.22
N TRP A 68 9.26 -0.16 8.43
CA TRP A 68 9.42 1.21 8.95
C TRP A 68 8.20 1.70 9.72
N ASN A 69 6.98 1.38 9.29
CA ASN A 69 5.74 1.77 9.98
C ASN A 69 5.60 1.19 11.40
N HIS A 70 6.35 0.10 11.73
CA HIS A 70 6.39 -0.45 13.07
C HIS A 70 7.46 0.16 13.95
N MET A 71 8.44 0.81 13.32
CA MET A 71 9.55 1.45 13.99
C MET A 71 9.34 2.96 14.14
N TYR A 72 8.94 3.62 13.05
CA TYR A 72 8.89 5.08 12.98
C TYR A 72 7.45 5.58 12.92
N GLY A 73 7.20 6.69 13.60
CA GLY A 73 5.90 7.35 13.54
C GLY A 73 5.72 8.14 12.25
N THR A 74 4.53 8.03 11.70
CA THR A 74 4.01 8.87 10.60
C THR A 74 3.13 9.98 11.15
N PHE A 75 2.64 10.90 10.31
CA PHE A 75 1.77 12.00 10.78
C PHE A 75 0.58 11.49 11.57
N ALA A 76 -0.17 10.53 11.03
CA ALA A 76 -1.39 9.97 11.58
C ALA A 76 -1.40 8.45 11.48
N LEU A 77 -2.27 7.78 12.23
CA LEU A 77 -2.68 6.41 11.95
C LEU A 77 -3.90 6.46 11.03
N ILE A 78 -3.93 5.59 10.02
CA ILE A 78 -5.10 5.39 9.18
C ILE A 78 -5.55 3.96 9.41
N ASP A 79 -6.80 3.78 9.83
CA ASP A 79 -7.34 2.46 10.10
C ASP A 79 -7.89 1.77 8.84
N ASN A 80 -8.37 0.55 8.99
CA ASN A 80 -8.91 -0.23 7.87
C ASN A 80 -10.30 0.22 7.39
N SER A 81 -10.90 1.19 8.07
CA SER A 81 -12.12 1.89 7.65
C SER A 81 -11.82 3.28 7.07
N ASP A 82 -10.52 3.56 6.80
CA ASP A 82 -10.02 4.85 6.34
C ASP A 82 -10.23 6.01 7.32
N GLU A 83 -10.41 5.72 8.63
CA GLU A 83 -10.46 6.74 9.65
C GLU A 83 -9.04 7.24 9.98
N ILE A 84 -8.87 8.58 9.98
CA ILE A 84 -7.63 9.25 10.34
C ILE A 84 -7.61 9.49 11.85
N LEU A 85 -6.60 8.94 12.51
CA LEU A 85 -6.49 8.92 13.96
C LEU A 85 -5.21 9.62 14.43
N ASP A 86 -5.25 10.12 15.66
CA ASP A 86 -4.10 10.75 16.31
C ASP A 86 -2.92 9.79 16.41
N TYR A 87 -1.73 10.28 16.04
CA TYR A 87 -0.47 9.54 16.18
C TYR A 87 0.69 10.48 16.53
N MET A 88 1.65 10.72 15.60
CA MET A 88 2.72 11.70 15.83
C MET A 88 2.20 13.15 15.80
N THR A 89 1.10 13.38 15.09
CA THR A 89 0.35 14.62 15.13
C THR A 89 -1.08 14.38 15.64
N ILE A 90 -1.81 15.43 15.88
CA ILE A 90 -3.23 15.42 16.24
C ILE A 90 -4.00 16.03 15.06
N PRO A 91 -4.45 15.22 14.08
CA PRO A 91 -5.13 15.72 12.89
C PRO A 91 -6.37 16.56 13.19
N SER A 92 -7.13 16.19 14.22
CA SER A 92 -8.33 16.94 14.65
C SER A 92 -8.04 18.35 15.18
N GLU A 93 -6.81 18.63 15.63
CA GLU A 93 -6.34 19.97 16.06
C GLU A 93 -5.48 20.66 14.99
N SER A 94 -5.18 19.95 13.88
CA SER A 94 -4.40 20.48 12.76
C SER A 94 -5.29 21.34 11.85
N LYS A 95 -4.68 22.24 11.07
CA LYS A 95 -5.40 23.22 10.26
C LYS A 95 -4.82 23.33 8.86
N MET A 96 -5.70 23.21 7.87
CA MET A 96 -5.40 23.63 6.50
C MET A 96 -5.72 25.11 6.35
N ALA A 97 -4.83 25.84 5.66
CA ALA A 97 -5.12 27.21 5.25
C ALA A 97 -6.24 27.25 4.20
N SER A 98 -6.96 28.36 4.12
CA SER A 98 -8.11 28.51 3.21
C SER A 98 -7.76 28.40 1.74
N ASP A 99 -6.51 28.65 1.38
CA ASP A 99 -5.98 28.49 0.01
C ASP A 99 -5.49 27.05 -0.29
N GLY A 100 -5.53 26.15 0.71
CA GLY A 100 -5.07 24.77 0.61
C GLY A 100 -3.56 24.62 0.48
N LYS A 101 -2.77 25.72 0.63
CA LYS A 101 -1.33 25.71 0.36
C LYS A 101 -0.46 25.67 1.61
N SER A 102 -1.04 25.52 2.78
CA SER A 102 -0.27 25.23 3.99
C SER A 102 -1.08 24.45 5.01
N ILE A 103 -0.40 23.53 5.69
CA ILE A 103 -0.96 22.70 6.75
C ILE A 103 -0.20 22.97 8.03
N THR A 104 -0.89 23.42 9.08
CA THR A 104 -0.32 23.53 10.42
C THR A 104 -0.71 22.30 11.23
N PHE A 105 0.25 21.43 11.49
CA PHE A 105 0.08 20.25 12.32
C PHE A 105 0.35 20.54 13.79
N LYS A 106 -0.52 20.03 14.64
CA LYS A 106 -0.31 19.96 16.08
C LYS A 106 0.45 18.67 16.42
N VAL A 107 1.60 18.81 17.08
CA VAL A 107 2.38 17.66 17.54
C VAL A 107 1.71 16.97 18.72
N ASN A 108 1.68 15.64 18.72
CA ASN A 108 1.24 14.86 19.87
C ASN A 108 2.36 14.81 20.92
N THR A 109 2.31 15.71 21.87
CA THR A 109 3.34 15.83 22.92
C THR A 109 3.39 14.70 23.92
N ASN A 110 2.44 13.74 23.86
CA ASN A 110 2.48 12.49 24.65
C ASN A 110 3.46 11.47 24.06
N MET A 111 3.83 11.61 22.77
CA MET A 111 4.81 10.75 22.12
C MET A 111 6.22 11.03 22.62
N LYS A 112 7.04 9.98 22.63
CA LYS A 112 8.46 10.04 23.01
C LYS A 112 9.29 9.17 22.09
N TRP A 113 10.57 9.50 22.00
CA TRP A 113 11.56 8.59 21.47
C TRP A 113 11.79 7.40 22.41
N SER A 114 12.21 6.25 21.87
CA SER A 114 12.39 5.01 22.65
C SER A 114 13.54 5.04 23.65
N ASP A 115 14.35 6.08 23.64
CA ASP A 115 15.36 6.37 24.68
C ASP A 115 14.82 7.28 25.80
N GLY A 116 13.54 7.68 25.70
CA GLY A 116 12.85 8.52 26.69
C GLY A 116 12.90 10.01 26.39
N GLU A 117 13.69 10.44 25.41
CA GLU A 117 13.76 11.84 25.01
C GLU A 117 12.42 12.34 24.42
N LYS A 118 12.19 13.63 24.57
CA LYS A 118 10.96 14.26 24.11
C LYS A 118 10.94 14.31 22.58
N TYR A 119 9.84 13.87 22.00
CA TYR A 119 9.49 14.16 20.60
C TYR A 119 8.89 15.56 20.48
N SER A 120 9.22 16.31 19.42
CA SER A 120 8.80 17.69 19.22
C SER A 120 8.69 18.08 17.74
N ALA A 121 8.15 19.27 17.49
CA ALA A 121 8.10 19.85 16.14
C ALA A 121 9.49 20.12 15.54
N GLU A 122 10.52 20.32 16.38
CA GLU A 122 11.91 20.51 15.93
C GLU A 122 12.47 19.26 15.24
N ASP A 123 12.06 18.05 15.64
CA ASP A 123 12.45 16.82 14.96
C ASP A 123 11.94 16.77 13.51
N TRP A 124 10.76 17.35 13.23
CA TRP A 124 10.27 17.53 11.86
C TRP A 124 11.09 18.55 11.08
N LEU A 125 11.39 19.69 11.68
CA LEU A 125 12.25 20.69 11.05
C LEU A 125 13.64 20.11 10.73
N TYR A 126 14.22 19.35 11.66
CA TYR A 126 15.47 18.62 11.44
C TYR A 126 15.36 17.64 10.28
N THR A 127 14.27 16.85 10.24
CA THR A 127 14.00 15.89 9.16
C THR A 127 13.98 16.59 7.80
N PHE A 128 13.22 17.68 7.68
CA PHE A 128 13.14 18.45 6.44
C PHE A 128 14.49 19.04 6.03
N LYS A 129 15.21 19.68 6.96
CA LYS A 129 16.56 20.23 6.70
C LYS A 129 17.50 19.16 6.15
N THR A 130 17.49 17.98 6.78
CA THR A 130 18.36 16.87 6.39
C THR A 130 17.96 16.31 5.05
N MET A 131 16.68 15.96 4.88
CA MET A 131 16.24 15.27 3.67
C MET A 131 16.28 16.15 2.42
N THR A 132 16.11 17.47 2.57
CA THR A 132 16.18 18.40 1.43
C THR A 132 17.58 18.93 1.15
N ASP A 133 18.59 18.55 1.94
CA ASP A 133 19.98 18.90 1.68
C ASP A 133 20.46 18.23 0.38
N PRO A 134 21.02 18.99 -0.60
CA PRO A 134 21.47 18.43 -1.89
C PRO A 134 22.53 17.34 -1.78
N SER A 135 23.24 17.24 -0.67
CA SER A 135 24.25 16.19 -0.45
C SER A 135 23.65 14.85 -0.06
N VAL A 136 22.38 14.80 0.39
CA VAL A 136 21.69 13.56 0.73
C VAL A 136 21.20 12.87 -0.53
N VAL A 137 21.58 11.60 -0.70
CA VAL A 137 21.16 10.77 -1.83
C VAL A 137 20.40 9.55 -1.29
N CYS A 138 19.11 9.47 -1.58
CA CYS A 138 18.27 8.33 -1.21
C CYS A 138 17.04 8.22 -2.11
N THR A 139 16.43 7.04 -2.13
CA THR A 139 15.37 6.69 -3.08
C THR A 139 14.10 7.51 -2.91
N MET A 140 13.70 7.79 -1.67
CA MET A 140 12.42 8.45 -1.38
C MET A 140 12.52 9.98 -1.24
N LYS A 141 13.67 10.56 -1.53
CA LYS A 141 13.89 12.00 -1.39
C LYS A 141 12.97 12.84 -2.28
N ASN A 142 12.67 12.37 -3.48
CA ASN A 142 11.82 13.06 -4.43
C ASN A 142 10.38 13.33 -3.92
N TYR A 143 9.89 12.59 -2.90
CA TYR A 143 8.58 12.88 -2.30
C TYR A 143 8.51 14.25 -1.61
N PHE A 144 9.67 14.86 -1.32
CA PHE A 144 9.72 16.22 -0.78
C PHE A 144 9.43 17.31 -1.83
N ASN A 145 9.35 16.99 -3.11
CA ASN A 145 9.11 17.93 -4.21
C ASN A 145 7.73 18.62 -4.19
N ILE A 146 6.84 18.20 -3.31
CA ILE A 146 5.52 18.83 -3.12
C ILE A 146 5.58 20.09 -2.25
N PHE A 147 6.69 20.29 -1.54
CA PHE A 147 6.84 21.41 -0.63
C PHE A 147 7.51 22.60 -1.32
N LYS A 148 7.05 23.79 -0.96
CA LYS A 148 7.50 25.05 -1.54
C LYS A 148 9.02 25.23 -1.41
N GLY A 149 9.64 25.62 -2.52
CA GLY A 149 11.10 25.86 -2.57
C GLY A 149 11.93 24.56 -2.62
N ILE A 150 11.32 23.43 -2.94
CA ILE A 150 11.98 22.14 -3.12
C ILE A 150 11.89 21.73 -4.59
N ASP A 151 13.01 21.33 -5.20
CA ASP A 151 13.08 20.95 -6.61
C ASP A 151 12.47 19.54 -6.87
N ALA A 152 12.35 19.17 -8.14
CA ALA A 152 11.79 17.88 -8.57
C ALA A 152 12.56 16.65 -8.03
N ASN A 153 13.80 16.83 -7.58
CA ASN A 153 14.62 15.76 -6.98
C ASN A 153 14.54 15.75 -5.44
N GLY A 154 13.73 16.63 -4.83
CA GLY A 154 13.60 16.78 -3.40
C GLY A 154 14.70 17.60 -2.74
N ASN A 155 15.46 18.41 -3.50
CA ASN A 155 16.48 19.28 -2.95
C ASN A 155 15.94 20.68 -2.67
N LEU A 156 16.44 21.31 -1.61
CA LEU A 156 16.20 22.73 -1.40
C LEU A 156 16.77 23.53 -2.58
N GLU A 157 15.94 24.32 -3.24
CA GLU A 157 16.31 25.10 -4.41
C GLU A 157 17.35 26.16 -4.09
N SER A 158 18.16 26.51 -5.09
CA SER A 158 19.16 27.56 -4.93
C SER A 158 18.50 28.93 -4.62
N GLY A 159 18.78 29.48 -3.45
CA GLY A 159 18.22 30.72 -2.96
C GLY A 159 16.95 30.60 -2.13
N ALA A 160 16.31 29.43 -2.10
CA ALA A 160 15.21 29.11 -1.18
C ALA A 160 15.74 28.91 0.24
N LYS A 161 14.86 29.08 1.21
CA LYS A 161 15.13 28.81 2.62
C LYS A 161 14.26 27.64 3.08
N ILE A 162 14.77 26.87 4.02
CA ILE A 162 13.96 25.77 4.59
C ILE A 162 12.65 26.28 5.20
N SER A 163 12.62 27.54 5.68
CA SER A 163 11.40 28.18 6.16
C SER A 163 10.34 28.42 5.07
N ASP A 164 10.68 28.28 3.80
CA ASP A 164 9.71 28.33 2.71
C ASP A 164 8.91 27.01 2.62
N ALA A 165 9.51 25.87 3.06
CA ALA A 165 8.90 24.55 3.09
C ALA A 165 8.29 24.18 4.44
N ILE A 166 8.97 24.53 5.55
CA ILE A 166 8.52 24.19 6.92
C ILE A 166 8.92 25.29 7.92
N THR A 167 7.99 25.62 8.83
CA THR A 167 8.26 26.45 10.00
C THR A 167 7.75 25.77 11.27
N VAL A 168 8.35 26.11 12.42
CA VAL A 168 7.99 25.58 13.73
C VAL A 168 7.62 26.73 14.65
N ASP A 169 6.54 26.55 15.43
CA ASP A 169 6.11 27.45 16.50
C ASP A 169 5.58 26.64 17.69
N GLY A 170 6.40 26.54 18.74
CA GLY A 170 6.09 25.75 19.93
C GLY A 170 5.88 24.28 19.62
N ASP A 171 4.66 23.78 19.84
CA ASP A 171 4.28 22.40 19.58
C ASP A 171 3.50 22.22 18.26
N THR A 172 3.66 23.16 17.35
CA THR A 172 3.14 23.07 15.99
C THR A 172 4.24 23.23 14.95
N PHE A 173 4.05 22.63 13.78
CA PHE A 173 4.83 22.94 12.59
C PHE A 173 3.89 23.17 11.40
N THR A 174 4.29 24.08 10.52
CA THR A 174 3.54 24.40 9.31
C THR A 174 4.32 23.95 8.09
N LEU A 175 3.70 23.13 7.26
CA LEU A 175 4.21 22.73 5.95
C LEU A 175 3.61 23.64 4.88
N TYR A 176 4.43 24.14 3.97
CA TYR A 176 4.01 24.97 2.84
C TYR A 176 4.13 24.16 1.55
N LEU A 177 3.07 24.16 0.76
CA LEU A 177 2.89 23.35 -0.44
C LEU A 177 2.92 24.21 -1.70
N ASP A 178 3.40 23.67 -2.79
CA ASP A 178 3.34 24.33 -4.09
C ASP A 178 1.91 24.32 -4.65
N ASP A 179 1.23 23.19 -4.54
CA ASP A 179 -0.14 23.02 -5.00
C ASP A 179 -1.12 22.96 -3.83
N ALA A 180 -2.35 23.45 -4.08
CA ALA A 180 -3.42 23.36 -3.10
C ALA A 180 -3.87 21.91 -2.89
N THR A 181 -4.06 21.51 -1.64
CA THR A 181 -4.60 20.19 -1.27
C THR A 181 -5.59 20.34 -0.11
N ASN A 182 -6.30 19.26 0.17
CA ASN A 182 -7.10 19.05 1.36
C ASN A 182 -6.28 18.24 2.37
N ILE A 183 -6.52 18.44 3.68
CA ILE A 183 -5.72 17.76 4.71
C ILE A 183 -5.87 16.24 4.66
N ASP A 184 -7.08 15.73 4.39
CA ASP A 184 -7.32 14.29 4.30
C ASP A 184 -6.60 13.71 3.08
N SER A 185 -6.67 14.38 1.92
CA SER A 185 -5.92 14.00 0.71
C SER A 185 -4.42 13.98 0.97
N PHE A 186 -3.89 14.99 1.67
CA PHE A 186 -2.49 15.00 2.05
C PHE A 186 -2.13 13.78 2.91
N LEU A 187 -2.92 13.47 3.93
CA LEU A 187 -2.66 12.35 4.82
C LEU A 187 -2.84 10.99 4.10
N TYR A 188 -3.89 10.81 3.31
CA TYR A 188 -4.07 9.55 2.56
C TYR A 188 -2.97 9.30 1.54
N THR A 189 -2.45 10.36 0.91
CA THR A 189 -1.43 10.23 -0.14
C THR A 189 -0.03 10.14 0.44
N TYR A 190 0.30 10.99 1.40
CA TYR A 190 1.69 11.22 1.81
C TYR A 190 2.06 10.69 3.19
N ASN A 191 1.10 10.26 4.02
CA ASN A 191 1.36 9.83 5.39
C ASN A 191 2.48 8.78 5.51
N ASN A 192 2.53 7.83 4.58
CA ASN A 192 3.50 6.71 4.59
C ASN A 192 4.82 7.02 3.86
N PHE A 193 5.06 8.29 3.49
CA PHE A 193 6.30 8.70 2.83
C PHE A 193 7.17 9.61 3.71
N PHE A 194 6.63 10.06 4.86
CA PHE A 194 7.35 10.96 5.76
C PHE A 194 7.46 10.36 7.15
N TYR A 195 8.69 10.16 7.59
CA TYR A 195 9.07 9.60 8.89
C TYR A 195 9.94 10.59 9.63
N VAL A 196 9.57 10.90 10.87
CA VAL A 196 10.34 11.84 11.69
C VAL A 196 11.66 11.21 12.12
N MET A 197 12.75 11.99 12.06
CA MET A 197 14.10 11.60 12.49
C MET A 197 14.51 12.31 13.80
N PRO A 198 15.23 11.60 14.71
CA PRO A 198 15.63 12.17 16.00
C PRO A 198 16.82 13.14 15.86
N GLU A 199 16.55 14.44 15.96
CA GLU A 199 17.61 15.45 15.90
C GLU A 199 18.74 15.17 16.91
N HIS A 200 18.39 14.84 18.15
CA HIS A 200 19.36 14.65 19.24
C HIS A 200 20.34 13.49 19.00
N LYS A 201 20.05 12.56 18.10
CA LYS A 201 20.95 11.46 17.71
C LYS A 201 21.72 11.72 16.42
N LEU A 202 21.14 12.47 15.50
CA LEU A 202 21.66 12.56 14.14
C LEU A 202 22.31 13.89 13.80
N LYS A 203 22.10 14.96 14.60
CA LYS A 203 22.58 16.32 14.31
C LYS A 203 24.08 16.47 14.14
N ASP A 204 24.88 15.57 14.74
CA ASP A 204 26.33 15.60 14.67
C ASP A 204 26.88 14.77 13.47
N ILE A 205 26.02 14.13 12.71
CA ILE A 205 26.34 13.40 11.46
C ILE A 205 26.13 14.34 10.28
N ALA A 206 27.12 14.40 9.37
CA ALA A 206 26.95 15.21 8.16
C ALA A 206 25.74 14.67 7.33
N PRO A 207 24.91 15.54 6.75
CA PRO A 207 23.71 15.10 5.99
C PRO A 207 24.01 14.03 4.94
N ALA A 208 25.10 14.16 4.19
CA ALA A 208 25.51 13.17 3.17
C ALA A 208 25.78 11.77 3.74
N ASP A 209 26.17 11.66 5.01
CA ASP A 209 26.54 10.40 5.64
C ASP A 209 25.36 9.73 6.34
N ILE A 210 24.25 10.47 6.59
CA ILE A 210 23.07 9.95 7.29
C ILE A 210 22.49 8.70 6.64
N PRO A 211 22.28 8.60 5.30
CA PRO A 211 21.69 7.42 4.69
C PRO A 211 22.45 6.11 4.95
N ASN A 212 23.78 6.21 5.10
CA ASN A 212 24.67 5.08 5.28
C ASN A 212 25.28 5.00 6.69
N SER A 213 24.70 5.71 7.65
CA SER A 213 25.19 5.75 9.02
C SER A 213 24.98 4.43 9.74
N ASP A 214 25.96 3.99 10.53
CA ASP A 214 25.84 2.87 11.47
C ASP A 214 24.72 3.05 12.49
N TYR A 215 24.21 4.27 12.65
CA TYR A 215 23.04 4.56 13.48
C TYR A 215 21.84 3.65 13.12
N TRP A 216 21.63 3.35 11.84
CA TRP A 216 20.50 2.55 11.35
C TRP A 216 20.60 1.06 11.68
N ASN A 217 21.77 0.59 12.15
CA ASN A 217 21.91 -0.79 12.66
C ASN A 217 21.15 -1.01 13.97
N LYS A 218 20.92 0.07 14.75
CA LYS A 218 20.13 0.04 15.99
C LYS A 218 19.48 1.40 16.27
N PRO A 219 18.53 1.83 15.44
CA PRO A 219 17.90 3.14 15.55
C PRO A 219 16.98 3.19 16.78
N ILE A 220 16.85 4.38 17.37
CA ILE A 220 15.73 4.69 18.26
C ILE A 220 14.47 4.94 17.43
N THR A 221 13.31 4.74 18.02
CA THR A 221 12.02 4.75 17.34
C THR A 221 10.99 5.55 18.11
N THR A 222 9.91 5.94 17.45
CA THR A 222 8.73 6.53 18.08
C THR A 222 7.54 5.56 18.07
N GLY A 223 7.65 4.48 17.31
CA GLY A 223 6.61 3.44 17.20
C GLY A 223 6.56 2.49 18.40
N PRO A 224 5.67 1.49 18.32
CA PRO A 224 5.43 0.55 19.42
C PRO A 224 6.60 -0.39 19.74
N PHE A 225 7.58 -0.52 18.85
CA PHE A 225 8.69 -1.47 18.99
C PHE A 225 10.05 -0.84 18.70
N VAL A 226 11.08 -1.40 19.34
CA VAL A 226 12.49 -1.04 19.18
C VAL A 226 13.25 -2.25 18.66
N LEU A 227 14.09 -2.09 17.66
CA LEU A 227 14.91 -3.17 17.11
C LEU A 227 15.85 -3.73 18.19
N ASP A 228 15.80 -5.04 18.38
CA ASP A 228 16.71 -5.80 19.27
C ASP A 228 17.82 -6.49 18.47
N SER A 229 17.46 -7.21 17.38
CA SER A 229 18.41 -7.92 16.52
C SER A 229 17.89 -8.11 15.10
N GLU A 230 18.83 -8.30 14.19
CA GLU A 230 18.59 -8.58 12.77
C GLU A 230 19.34 -9.85 12.35
N ILE A 231 18.66 -10.71 11.57
CA ILE A 231 19.27 -11.73 10.72
C ILE A 231 19.04 -11.25 9.29
N ALA A 232 20.07 -10.72 8.66
CA ALA A 232 19.99 -10.04 7.37
C ALA A 232 19.17 -10.82 6.32
N GLY A 233 18.19 -10.15 5.73
CA GLY A 233 17.31 -10.70 4.70
C GLY A 233 16.36 -11.82 5.17
N SER A 234 16.29 -12.13 6.47
CA SER A 234 15.51 -13.24 7.00
C SER A 234 14.61 -12.86 8.16
N GLN A 235 15.13 -12.14 9.17
CA GLN A 235 14.36 -11.85 10.37
C GLN A 235 14.79 -10.55 11.03
N LEU A 236 13.80 -9.78 11.49
CA LEU A 236 13.98 -8.69 12.45
C LEU A 236 13.27 -9.06 13.75
N THR A 237 13.95 -8.87 14.86
CA THR A 237 13.39 -9.06 16.20
C THR A 237 13.35 -7.73 16.93
N PHE A 238 12.20 -7.41 17.48
CA PHE A 238 11.94 -6.16 18.17
C PHE A 238 11.46 -6.43 19.59
N LYS A 239 11.75 -5.49 20.49
CA LYS A 239 11.20 -5.43 21.84
C LYS A 239 10.17 -4.31 21.95
N ARG A 240 9.21 -4.48 22.84
CA ARG A 240 8.22 -3.46 23.19
C ARG A 240 8.91 -2.15 23.58
N ASN A 241 8.48 -1.05 22.94
CA ASN A 241 8.89 0.29 23.33
C ASN A 241 8.11 0.72 24.57
N THR A 242 8.76 0.81 25.70
CA THR A 242 8.14 1.16 26.99
C THR A 242 7.74 2.64 27.09
N TYR A 243 8.22 3.48 26.17
CA TYR A 243 7.85 4.90 26.09
C TYR A 243 6.71 5.17 25.11
N PHE A 244 6.24 4.15 24.39
CA PHE A 244 5.11 4.30 23.47
C PHE A 244 3.79 4.43 24.27
N PRO A 245 3.06 5.56 24.16
CA PRO A 245 2.01 5.90 25.11
C PRO A 245 0.70 5.14 24.93
N LEU A 246 0.51 4.45 23.79
CA LEU A 246 -0.74 3.74 23.49
C LEU A 246 -0.80 2.32 24.06
N TRP A 247 0.29 1.83 24.67
CA TRP A 247 0.25 0.56 25.39
C TRP A 247 -0.65 0.64 26.64
N ASP A 248 -1.47 -0.39 26.82
CA ASP A 248 -2.23 -0.64 28.05
C ASP A 248 -2.00 -2.08 28.57
N ASP A 249 -2.64 -2.43 29.68
CA ASP A 249 -2.51 -3.75 30.31
C ASP A 249 -3.22 -4.87 29.53
N TYR A 250 -3.94 -4.56 28.48
CA TYR A 250 -4.62 -5.58 27.65
C TYR A 250 -3.62 -6.40 26.83
N SER A 251 -2.65 -5.73 26.24
CA SER A 251 -1.66 -6.38 25.39
C SER A 251 -0.54 -7.05 26.22
N ASN A 252 -0.28 -8.31 25.92
CA ASN A 252 0.82 -9.10 26.50
C ASN A 252 1.98 -9.31 25.52
N ILE A 253 2.01 -8.57 24.40
CA ILE A 253 3.05 -8.68 23.38
C ILE A 253 4.25 -7.87 23.82
N ASP A 254 5.36 -8.56 24.11
CA ASP A 254 6.64 -7.95 24.48
C ASP A 254 7.69 -8.05 23.38
N THR A 255 7.55 -9.06 22.52
CA THR A 255 8.45 -9.29 21.38
C THR A 255 7.65 -9.31 20.09
N PHE A 256 8.14 -8.59 19.10
CA PHE A 256 7.62 -8.60 17.74
C PHE A 256 8.70 -9.11 16.80
N VAL A 257 8.35 -10.03 15.91
CA VAL A 257 9.26 -10.61 14.93
C VAL A 257 8.69 -10.41 13.54
N ILE A 258 9.42 -9.78 12.65
CA ILE A 258 9.17 -9.81 11.21
C ILE A 258 10.02 -10.95 10.65
N LYS A 259 9.38 -11.91 9.98
CA LYS A 259 10.05 -13.09 9.43
C LYS A 259 9.73 -13.24 7.95
N VAL A 260 10.77 -13.41 7.12
CA VAL A 260 10.60 -13.71 5.70
C VAL A 260 10.25 -15.18 5.55
N VAL A 261 9.07 -15.47 4.97
CA VAL A 261 8.52 -16.83 4.84
C VAL A 261 7.91 -17.00 3.45
N GLY A 262 8.18 -18.12 2.79
CA GLY A 262 7.52 -18.45 1.52
C GLY A 262 6.01 -18.62 1.71
N THR A 263 5.24 -18.19 0.72
CA THR A 263 3.77 -18.20 0.76
C THR A 263 3.18 -19.61 0.92
N ASP A 264 3.89 -20.62 0.42
CA ASP A 264 3.54 -22.04 0.50
C ASP A 264 3.49 -22.62 1.93
N VAL A 265 4.21 -21.99 2.88
CA VAL A 265 4.26 -22.44 4.28
C VAL A 265 3.61 -21.46 5.26
N MET A 266 3.12 -20.31 4.80
CA MET A 266 2.49 -19.30 5.67
C MET A 266 1.25 -19.82 6.38
N ILE A 267 0.36 -20.51 5.66
CA ILE A 267 -0.90 -21.03 6.21
C ILE A 267 -0.63 -22.10 7.28
N GLU A 268 0.31 -23.03 7.03
CA GLU A 268 0.72 -24.03 8.01
C GLU A 268 1.34 -23.39 9.25
N GLY A 269 2.13 -22.32 9.08
CA GLY A 269 2.72 -21.56 10.17
C GLY A 269 1.67 -20.87 11.05
N ILE A 270 0.58 -20.36 10.47
CA ILE A 270 -0.55 -19.81 11.22
C ILE A 270 -1.29 -20.93 11.96
N ALA A 271 -1.61 -22.04 11.29
CA ALA A 271 -2.34 -23.16 11.86
C ALA A 271 -1.58 -23.79 13.05
N SER A 272 -0.25 -23.88 12.96
CA SER A 272 0.59 -24.35 14.08
C SER A 272 0.79 -23.33 15.20
N GLY A 273 0.47 -22.05 14.97
CA GLY A 273 0.72 -20.96 15.91
C GLY A 273 2.16 -20.43 15.89
N GLU A 274 3.01 -20.89 14.97
CA GLU A 274 4.35 -20.34 14.76
C GLU A 274 4.32 -18.92 14.15
N ILE A 275 3.29 -18.64 13.35
CA ILE A 275 3.03 -17.34 12.75
C ILE A 275 1.76 -16.76 13.38
N SER A 276 1.85 -15.53 13.87
CA SER A 276 0.70 -14.83 14.46
C SER A 276 -0.18 -14.14 13.41
N TYR A 277 0.44 -13.60 12.35
CA TYR A 277 -0.24 -12.81 11.31
C TYR A 277 0.55 -12.86 10.01
N VAL A 278 -0.14 -12.82 8.88
CA VAL A 278 0.50 -12.67 7.56
C VAL A 278 0.00 -11.43 6.84
N MET A 279 0.91 -10.78 6.12
CA MET A 279 0.53 -9.76 5.16
C MET A 279 -0.23 -10.41 3.98
N SER A 280 -1.22 -9.73 3.46
CA SER A 280 -2.10 -10.19 2.36
C SER A 280 -1.34 -10.39 1.04
N THR A 281 -0.49 -11.41 1.00
CA THR A 281 0.15 -11.91 -0.24
C THR A 281 -0.53 -13.18 -0.76
N LEU A 282 -1.44 -13.74 0.04
CA LEU A 282 -2.23 -14.92 -0.30
C LEU A 282 -3.46 -14.52 -1.12
N SER A 283 -3.91 -15.40 -2.00
CA SER A 283 -5.15 -15.17 -2.72
C SER A 283 -6.35 -15.20 -1.77
N ALA A 284 -7.43 -14.52 -2.11
CA ALA A 284 -8.66 -14.55 -1.32
C ALA A 284 -9.23 -15.98 -1.22
N ASN A 285 -9.10 -16.79 -2.28
CA ASN A 285 -9.47 -18.22 -2.27
C ASN A 285 -8.66 -18.99 -1.22
N ASP A 286 -7.33 -18.85 -1.21
CA ASP A 286 -6.47 -19.53 -0.25
C ASP A 286 -6.81 -19.10 1.19
N CYS A 287 -7.10 -17.82 1.41
CA CYS A 287 -7.51 -17.31 2.72
C CYS A 287 -8.87 -17.87 3.15
N ALA A 288 -9.86 -17.92 2.25
CA ALA A 288 -11.18 -18.47 2.53
C ALA A 288 -11.14 -19.98 2.84
N GLU A 289 -10.24 -20.73 2.20
CA GLU A 289 -9.97 -22.14 2.53
C GLU A 289 -9.21 -22.26 3.86
N ALA A 290 -8.20 -21.41 4.08
CA ALA A 290 -7.35 -21.47 5.27
C ALA A 290 -8.13 -21.27 6.57
N VAL A 291 -9.15 -20.39 6.61
CA VAL A 291 -9.97 -20.16 7.81
C VAL A 291 -10.84 -21.36 8.20
N GLN A 292 -10.90 -22.41 7.39
CA GLN A 292 -11.54 -23.68 7.74
C GLN A 292 -10.59 -24.61 8.53
N LEU A 293 -9.30 -24.29 8.61
CA LEU A 293 -8.32 -25.06 9.33
C LEU A 293 -8.32 -24.73 10.82
N ASP A 294 -8.07 -25.73 11.67
CA ASP A 294 -7.87 -25.51 13.09
C ASP A 294 -6.65 -24.58 13.31
N GLY A 295 -6.78 -23.67 14.24
CA GLY A 295 -5.71 -22.71 14.56
C GLY A 295 -5.66 -21.46 13.67
N VAL A 296 -6.41 -21.41 12.59
CA VAL A 296 -6.49 -20.26 11.67
C VAL A 296 -7.74 -19.44 11.93
N SER A 297 -7.59 -18.13 11.88
CA SER A 297 -8.68 -17.15 11.88
C SER A 297 -8.41 -16.11 10.80
N GLY A 298 -9.46 -15.48 10.31
CA GLY A 298 -9.34 -14.42 9.32
C GLY A 298 -10.69 -13.91 8.88
N GLU A 299 -10.68 -12.78 8.22
CA GLU A 299 -11.87 -12.14 7.68
C GLU A 299 -11.50 -11.27 6.47
N PRO A 300 -12.43 -11.04 5.54
CA PRO A 300 -12.24 -10.03 4.50
C PRO A 300 -12.06 -8.65 5.13
N MET A 301 -11.26 -7.80 4.51
CA MET A 301 -11.20 -6.38 4.86
C MET A 301 -12.51 -5.70 4.45
N GLU A 302 -12.94 -4.69 5.21
CA GLU A 302 -14.16 -3.95 4.93
C GLU A 302 -14.11 -3.24 3.57
N GLU A 303 -12.94 -2.72 3.21
CA GLU A 303 -12.72 -2.02 1.97
C GLU A 303 -11.73 -2.76 1.07
N ALA A 304 -12.05 -2.84 -0.21
CA ALA A 304 -11.13 -3.36 -1.20
C ALA A 304 -9.92 -2.43 -1.36
N THR A 305 -8.73 -3.00 -1.36
CA THR A 305 -7.47 -2.25 -1.51
C THR A 305 -6.86 -2.39 -2.90
N MET A 306 -7.41 -3.28 -3.73
CA MET A 306 -6.91 -3.58 -5.07
C MET A 306 -8.03 -3.52 -6.10
N ILE A 307 -7.72 -2.93 -7.26
CA ILE A 307 -8.63 -2.86 -8.40
C ILE A 307 -7.96 -3.43 -9.65
N VAL A 308 -8.74 -4.11 -10.47
CA VAL A 308 -8.35 -4.53 -11.83
C VAL A 308 -9.09 -3.66 -12.84
N TYR A 309 -8.35 -3.15 -13.79
CA TYR A 309 -8.88 -2.29 -14.84
C TYR A 309 -8.22 -2.58 -16.20
N MET A 310 -8.93 -2.23 -17.25
CA MET A 310 -8.42 -2.20 -18.62
C MET A 310 -8.03 -0.76 -18.97
N ALA A 311 -6.74 -0.52 -19.12
CA ALA A 311 -6.22 0.69 -19.71
C ALA A 311 -6.47 0.62 -21.24
N ILE A 312 -7.06 1.65 -21.81
CA ILE A 312 -7.30 1.77 -23.26
C ILE A 312 -6.42 2.89 -23.78
N ASN A 313 -5.61 2.63 -24.77
CA ASN A 313 -4.78 3.64 -25.41
C ASN A 313 -5.68 4.65 -26.15
N ASN A 314 -5.86 5.83 -25.57
CA ASN A 314 -6.72 6.87 -26.15
C ASN A 314 -6.15 7.50 -27.42
N GLN A 315 -4.87 7.23 -27.76
CA GLN A 315 -4.27 7.70 -29.02
C GLN A 315 -4.58 6.73 -30.18
N THR A 316 -4.66 5.42 -29.89
CA THR A 316 -4.99 4.40 -30.92
C THR A 316 -6.49 4.08 -30.96
N ILE A 317 -7.21 4.27 -29.84
CA ILE A 317 -8.67 4.14 -29.74
C ILE A 317 -9.28 5.48 -29.25
N PRO A 318 -9.25 6.53 -30.08
CA PRO A 318 -9.74 7.85 -29.69
C PRO A 318 -11.28 7.96 -29.63
N ASP A 319 -12.01 7.10 -30.34
CA ASP A 319 -13.48 7.15 -30.40
C ASP A 319 -14.11 6.54 -29.13
N VAL A 320 -14.93 7.33 -28.46
CA VAL A 320 -15.59 6.92 -27.20
C VAL A 320 -16.54 5.73 -27.40
N ARG A 321 -17.16 5.59 -28.57
CA ARG A 321 -18.06 4.46 -28.89
C ARG A 321 -17.30 3.14 -28.86
N VAL A 322 -16.07 3.14 -29.39
CA VAL A 322 -15.21 1.95 -29.37
C VAL A 322 -14.80 1.59 -27.93
N ARG A 323 -14.39 2.59 -27.13
CA ARG A 323 -14.05 2.37 -25.73
C ARG A 323 -15.24 1.88 -24.91
N ARG A 324 -16.42 2.45 -25.10
CA ARG A 324 -17.67 2.00 -24.47
C ARG A 324 -18.06 0.58 -24.92
N ALA A 325 -17.83 0.22 -26.18
CA ALA A 325 -18.09 -1.13 -26.66
C ALA A 325 -17.17 -2.17 -25.97
N LEU A 326 -15.91 -1.83 -25.74
CA LEU A 326 -14.98 -2.67 -24.97
C LEU A 326 -15.44 -2.85 -23.51
N ASP A 327 -15.97 -1.80 -22.89
CA ASP A 327 -16.56 -1.86 -21.55
C ASP A 327 -17.77 -2.80 -21.50
N LEU A 328 -18.70 -2.67 -22.46
CA LEU A 328 -19.88 -3.51 -22.57
C LEU A 328 -19.59 -4.98 -22.93
N ALA A 329 -18.41 -5.27 -23.45
CA ALA A 329 -17.97 -6.63 -23.77
C ALA A 329 -17.33 -7.36 -22.57
N LEU A 330 -17.17 -6.71 -21.41
CA LEU A 330 -16.60 -7.32 -20.20
C LEU A 330 -17.69 -8.02 -19.38
N ASN A 331 -17.70 -9.35 -19.40
CA ASN A 331 -18.57 -10.17 -18.55
C ASN A 331 -18.03 -10.25 -17.12
N ARG A 332 -18.17 -9.13 -16.39
CA ARG A 332 -17.63 -8.96 -15.03
C ARG A 332 -18.18 -9.95 -14.05
N GLU A 333 -19.48 -10.29 -14.16
CA GLU A 333 -20.12 -11.28 -13.30
C GLU A 333 -19.46 -12.66 -13.45
N TYR A 334 -19.22 -13.10 -14.69
CA TYR A 334 -18.51 -14.34 -14.95
C TYR A 334 -17.07 -14.29 -14.40
N MET A 335 -16.37 -13.18 -14.62
CA MET A 335 -14.99 -13.00 -14.14
C MET A 335 -14.92 -13.06 -12.62
N CYS A 336 -15.80 -12.38 -11.91
CA CYS A 336 -15.84 -12.41 -10.44
C CYS A 336 -16.19 -13.80 -9.89
N ASN A 337 -17.20 -14.45 -10.47
CA ASN A 337 -17.71 -15.71 -9.92
C ASN A 337 -16.88 -16.93 -10.34
N GLN A 338 -16.40 -16.99 -11.58
CA GLN A 338 -15.75 -18.19 -12.13
C GLN A 338 -14.21 -18.09 -12.14
N ILE A 339 -13.65 -16.89 -12.37
CA ILE A 339 -12.19 -16.73 -12.38
C ILE A 339 -11.70 -16.43 -10.96
N MET A 340 -12.40 -15.53 -10.25
CA MET A 340 -12.01 -15.08 -8.92
C MET A 340 -12.69 -15.83 -7.77
N GLY A 341 -13.42 -16.92 -8.08
CA GLY A 341 -14.05 -17.78 -7.06
C GLY A 341 -15.13 -17.11 -6.20
N GLY A 342 -15.67 -15.96 -6.62
CA GLY A 342 -16.60 -15.15 -5.85
C GLY A 342 -15.95 -14.10 -4.94
N HIS A 343 -14.62 -14.02 -4.94
CA HIS A 343 -13.82 -13.09 -4.10
C HIS A 343 -13.41 -11.81 -4.84
N ALA A 344 -14.26 -11.36 -5.75
CA ALA A 344 -14.12 -10.08 -6.43
C ALA A 344 -15.50 -9.46 -6.65
N PHE A 345 -15.54 -8.14 -6.70
CA PHE A 345 -16.78 -7.37 -6.84
C PHE A 345 -16.73 -6.54 -8.12
N ALA A 346 -17.67 -6.82 -9.02
CA ALA A 346 -17.78 -6.08 -10.28
C ALA A 346 -17.97 -4.59 -10.02
N VAL A 347 -17.13 -3.76 -10.64
CA VAL A 347 -17.21 -2.31 -10.52
C VAL A 347 -17.15 -1.65 -11.90
N ASN A 348 -17.67 -0.43 -11.97
CA ASN A 348 -17.55 0.41 -13.16
C ASN A 348 -17.05 1.82 -12.83
N THR A 349 -16.46 1.95 -11.66
CA THR A 349 -15.85 3.15 -11.12
C THR A 349 -14.62 2.76 -10.29
N PHE A 350 -13.81 3.73 -9.96
CA PHE A 350 -12.56 3.58 -9.21
C PHE A 350 -12.69 3.95 -7.72
N GLU A 351 -13.88 4.35 -7.26
CA GLU A 351 -14.06 4.85 -5.90
C GLU A 351 -14.37 3.75 -4.89
N ARG A 352 -14.00 4.02 -3.64
CA ARG A 352 -14.34 3.20 -2.48
C ARG A 352 -15.70 3.61 -1.91
N SER A 353 -16.23 2.83 -0.99
CA SER A 353 -17.61 2.89 -0.52
C SER A 353 -18.07 4.29 -0.07
N LYS A 354 -17.21 5.10 0.55
CA LYS A 354 -17.55 6.46 1.00
C LYS A 354 -18.03 7.38 -0.14
N TYR A 355 -17.39 7.28 -1.31
CA TYR A 355 -17.65 8.16 -2.44
C TYR A 355 -18.27 7.43 -3.64
N LEU A 356 -18.52 6.12 -3.51
CA LEU A 356 -19.02 5.29 -4.62
C LEU A 356 -20.35 5.79 -5.17
N ASN A 357 -20.38 6.13 -6.45
CA ASN A 357 -21.62 6.41 -7.15
C ASN A 357 -22.37 5.12 -7.49
N LYS A 358 -23.40 4.80 -6.69
CA LYS A 358 -24.19 3.57 -6.81
C LYS A 358 -25.10 3.53 -8.05
N ASP A 359 -25.26 4.65 -8.76
CA ASP A 359 -26.03 4.73 -10.01
C ASP A 359 -25.22 4.26 -11.20
N ILE A 360 -23.89 4.29 -11.13
CA ILE A 360 -22.98 3.78 -12.15
C ILE A 360 -22.84 2.27 -11.95
N LYS A 361 -23.49 1.50 -12.84
CA LYS A 361 -23.49 0.04 -12.79
C LYS A 361 -22.72 -0.56 -13.95
N ALA A 362 -21.98 -1.64 -13.69
CA ALA A 362 -21.41 -2.45 -14.73
C ALA A 362 -22.53 -3.07 -15.58
N GLU A 363 -22.42 -2.96 -16.89
CA GLU A 363 -23.33 -3.59 -17.85
C GLU A 363 -22.53 -4.54 -18.76
N TYR A 364 -23.04 -5.74 -18.98
CA TYR A 364 -22.54 -6.66 -20.00
C TYR A 364 -23.59 -6.78 -21.10
N ASN A 365 -23.25 -6.33 -22.33
CA ASN A 365 -24.22 -6.31 -23.41
C ASN A 365 -23.51 -6.28 -24.78
N LEU A 366 -23.34 -7.46 -25.37
CA LEU A 366 -22.67 -7.62 -26.66
C LEU A 366 -23.46 -7.03 -27.84
N GLU A 367 -24.79 -6.97 -27.75
CA GLU A 367 -25.60 -6.36 -28.80
C GLU A 367 -25.39 -4.82 -28.85
N LYS A 368 -25.38 -4.17 -27.68
CA LYS A 368 -25.05 -2.74 -27.58
C LYS A 368 -23.60 -2.48 -27.98
N ALA A 369 -22.66 -3.34 -27.56
CA ALA A 369 -21.26 -3.23 -27.94
C ALA A 369 -21.10 -3.27 -29.46
N LYS A 370 -21.72 -4.27 -30.11
CA LYS A 370 -21.70 -4.38 -31.58
C LYS A 370 -22.31 -3.15 -32.26
N LYS A 371 -23.44 -2.66 -31.77
CA LYS A 371 -24.09 -1.47 -32.32
C LYS A 371 -23.18 -0.24 -32.32
N LEU A 372 -22.48 0.00 -31.19
CA LEU A 372 -21.52 1.11 -31.08
C LEU A 372 -20.33 0.95 -32.02
N LEU A 373 -19.83 -0.28 -32.19
CA LEU A 373 -18.77 -0.57 -33.16
C LEU A 373 -19.22 -0.41 -34.60
N ASP A 374 -20.45 -0.83 -34.94
CA ASP A 374 -21.02 -0.67 -36.28
C ASP A 374 -21.20 0.83 -36.63
N GLU A 375 -21.66 1.65 -35.67
CA GLU A 375 -21.75 3.09 -35.80
C GLU A 375 -20.36 3.74 -36.00
N ALA A 376 -19.37 3.34 -35.18
CA ALA A 376 -18.00 3.82 -35.31
C ALA A 376 -17.35 3.40 -36.65
N ALA A 377 -17.65 2.20 -37.13
CA ALA A 377 -17.14 1.68 -38.39
C ALA A 377 -17.76 2.42 -39.58
N ALA A 378 -19.04 2.78 -39.52
CA ALA A 378 -19.70 3.56 -40.55
C ALA A 378 -19.06 4.95 -40.74
N ASP A 379 -18.53 5.54 -39.69
CA ASP A 379 -17.81 6.82 -39.71
C ASP A 379 -16.30 6.66 -39.96
N GLY A 380 -15.81 5.43 -40.13
CA GLY A 380 -14.38 5.14 -40.31
C GLY A 380 -13.52 5.25 -39.04
N ALA A 381 -14.15 5.37 -37.87
CA ALA A 381 -13.47 5.43 -36.57
C ALA A 381 -13.09 4.04 -36.02
N PHE A 382 -13.63 2.96 -36.58
CA PHE A 382 -13.31 1.58 -36.27
C PHE A 382 -13.19 0.74 -37.54
N ASP A 383 -12.27 -0.25 -37.54
CA ASP A 383 -12.05 -1.13 -38.69
C ASP A 383 -11.98 -2.60 -38.21
N TYR A 384 -13.04 -3.35 -38.48
CA TYR A 384 -13.13 -4.77 -38.08
C TYR A 384 -12.01 -5.67 -38.66
N SER A 385 -11.35 -5.25 -39.74
CA SER A 385 -10.25 -5.99 -40.34
C SER A 385 -8.95 -5.86 -39.54
N LYS A 386 -8.87 -4.89 -38.64
CA LYS A 386 -7.69 -4.64 -37.80
C LYS A 386 -7.89 -5.26 -36.42
N PRO A 387 -7.01 -6.17 -36.01
CA PRO A 387 -7.08 -6.73 -34.67
C PRO A 387 -6.69 -5.69 -33.61
N ILE A 388 -7.39 -5.69 -32.48
CA ILE A 388 -7.01 -4.95 -31.27
C ILE A 388 -5.81 -5.68 -30.64
N GLN A 389 -4.76 -4.95 -30.29
CA GLN A 389 -3.55 -5.47 -29.66
C GLN A 389 -3.65 -5.35 -28.14
N ALA A 390 -3.60 -6.47 -27.41
CA ALA A 390 -3.72 -6.51 -25.96
C ALA A 390 -2.41 -6.92 -25.29
N GLY A 391 -1.93 -6.11 -24.35
CA GLY A 391 -0.86 -6.45 -23.42
C GLY A 391 -1.45 -7.00 -22.12
N ILE A 392 -1.08 -8.22 -21.72
CA ILE A 392 -1.66 -8.91 -20.56
C ILE A 392 -0.56 -9.35 -19.61
N VAL A 393 -0.62 -8.87 -18.38
CA VAL A 393 0.25 -9.36 -17.31
C VAL A 393 -0.13 -10.80 -16.97
N SER A 394 0.86 -11.69 -16.94
CA SER A 394 0.66 -13.13 -16.70
C SER A 394 -0.06 -13.41 -15.38
N GLY A 395 -0.80 -14.52 -15.33
CA GLY A 395 -1.60 -14.97 -14.19
C GLY A 395 -3.09 -14.93 -14.48
N PHE A 396 -3.92 -14.65 -13.47
CA PHE A 396 -5.39 -14.66 -13.62
C PHE A 396 -5.90 -13.70 -14.72
N ARG A 397 -5.16 -12.65 -15.05
CA ARG A 397 -5.49 -11.70 -16.12
C ARG A 397 -5.51 -12.35 -17.50
N GLU A 398 -4.77 -13.44 -17.73
CA GLU A 398 -4.82 -14.23 -18.97
C GLU A 398 -6.18 -14.90 -19.15
N GLN A 399 -6.78 -15.36 -18.05
CA GLN A 399 -8.12 -15.94 -18.08
C GLN A 399 -9.17 -14.87 -18.40
N ILE A 400 -9.07 -13.68 -17.80
CA ILE A 400 -9.93 -12.52 -18.11
C ILE A 400 -9.83 -12.16 -19.59
N ALA A 401 -8.60 -12.05 -20.11
CA ALA A 401 -8.35 -11.72 -21.51
C ALA A 401 -8.90 -12.78 -22.47
N SER A 402 -8.88 -14.06 -22.07
CA SER A 402 -9.47 -15.15 -22.85
C SER A 402 -10.99 -15.06 -22.95
N VAL A 403 -11.66 -14.70 -21.86
CA VAL A 403 -13.11 -14.44 -21.86
C VAL A 403 -13.43 -13.25 -22.76
N LEU A 404 -12.74 -12.10 -22.58
CA LEU A 404 -12.93 -10.91 -23.41
C LEU A 404 -12.68 -11.21 -24.90
N LYS A 405 -11.65 -12.00 -25.22
CA LYS A 405 -11.36 -12.41 -26.61
C LYS A 405 -12.52 -13.16 -27.25
N ASN A 406 -13.13 -14.10 -26.51
CA ASN A 406 -14.25 -14.89 -26.99
C ASN A 406 -15.51 -14.01 -27.20
N ASP A 407 -15.79 -13.12 -26.25
CA ASP A 407 -16.90 -12.20 -26.31
C ASP A 407 -16.76 -11.24 -27.51
N LEU A 408 -15.58 -10.63 -27.69
CA LEU A 408 -15.28 -9.78 -28.83
C LEU A 408 -15.35 -10.53 -30.17
N ALA A 409 -14.84 -11.76 -30.23
CA ALA A 409 -14.92 -12.59 -31.44
C ALA A 409 -16.36 -12.89 -31.84
N SER A 410 -17.29 -13.05 -30.88
CA SER A 410 -18.72 -13.29 -31.15
C SER A 410 -19.39 -12.10 -31.85
N ILE A 411 -18.83 -10.89 -31.73
CA ILE A 411 -19.32 -9.66 -32.40
C ILE A 411 -18.41 -9.21 -33.54
N GLY A 412 -17.50 -10.08 -34.00
CA GLY A 412 -16.67 -9.86 -35.17
C GLY A 412 -15.34 -9.13 -34.93
N VAL A 413 -14.96 -8.90 -33.68
CA VAL A 413 -13.71 -8.21 -33.32
C VAL A 413 -12.60 -9.21 -33.00
N THR A 414 -11.44 -9.05 -33.61
CA THR A 414 -10.26 -9.88 -33.34
C THR A 414 -9.40 -9.24 -32.24
N LEU A 415 -9.09 -10.01 -31.17
CA LEU A 415 -8.16 -9.61 -30.10
C LEU A 415 -6.88 -10.43 -30.18
N ASN A 416 -5.75 -9.78 -30.42
CA ASN A 416 -4.42 -10.39 -30.35
C ASN A 416 -3.83 -10.16 -28.94
N ILE A 417 -3.48 -11.22 -28.26
CA ILE A 417 -2.97 -11.17 -26.89
C ILE A 417 -1.46 -11.42 -26.88
N THR A 418 -0.73 -10.51 -26.23
CA THR A 418 0.68 -10.68 -25.85
C THR A 418 0.77 -10.75 -24.34
N THR A 419 1.37 -11.79 -23.78
CA THR A 419 1.54 -11.97 -22.33
C THR A 419 2.99 -11.73 -21.90
N GLY A 420 3.19 -11.32 -20.66
CA GLY A 420 4.50 -11.10 -20.07
C GLY A 420 4.41 -10.73 -18.59
N ASP A 421 5.56 -10.48 -17.97
CA ASP A 421 5.61 -9.96 -16.61
C ASP A 421 5.11 -8.50 -16.54
N ALA A 422 4.78 -8.05 -15.33
CA ALA A 422 4.20 -6.72 -15.11
C ALA A 422 5.15 -5.59 -15.56
N THR A 423 6.45 -5.70 -15.29
CA THR A 423 7.44 -4.69 -15.67
C THR A 423 7.49 -4.52 -17.18
N THR A 424 7.54 -5.64 -17.91
CA THR A 424 7.61 -5.65 -19.38
C THR A 424 6.32 -5.10 -20.02
N ILE A 425 5.15 -5.57 -19.59
CA ILE A 425 3.86 -5.17 -20.21
C ILE A 425 3.53 -3.72 -19.86
N ASN A 426 3.60 -3.36 -18.58
CA ASN A 426 3.26 -2.02 -18.12
C ASN A 426 4.26 -0.98 -18.64
N GLY A 427 5.57 -1.30 -18.62
CA GLY A 427 6.60 -0.43 -19.16
C GLY A 427 6.39 -0.12 -20.64
N LYS A 428 6.13 -1.12 -21.48
CA LYS A 428 5.85 -0.91 -22.91
C LYS A 428 4.57 -0.09 -23.13
N MET A 429 3.52 -0.30 -22.31
CA MET A 429 2.29 0.47 -22.43
C MET A 429 2.51 1.93 -22.05
N GLN A 430 3.29 2.18 -20.99
CA GLN A 430 3.59 3.54 -20.52
C GLN A 430 4.52 4.30 -21.48
N GLU A 431 5.63 3.67 -21.91
CA GLU A 431 6.67 4.35 -22.70
C GLU A 431 6.26 4.62 -24.14
N SER A 432 5.54 3.68 -24.78
CA SER A 432 5.32 3.73 -26.21
C SER A 432 3.87 3.50 -26.66
N GLY A 433 2.95 3.23 -25.71
CA GLY A 433 1.61 2.83 -26.07
C GLY A 433 1.59 1.62 -27.01
N ALA A 434 2.46 0.63 -26.76
CA ALA A 434 2.69 -0.52 -27.64
C ALA A 434 1.46 -1.42 -27.85
N TYR A 435 0.44 -1.25 -27.02
CA TYR A 435 -0.82 -1.99 -27.10
C TYR A 435 -2.01 -1.03 -27.19
N ASP A 436 -3.12 -1.49 -27.79
CA ASP A 436 -4.38 -0.77 -27.81
C ASP A 436 -5.09 -0.85 -26.46
N ILE A 437 -4.96 -2.01 -25.80
CA ILE A 437 -5.47 -2.22 -24.44
C ILE A 437 -4.46 -2.98 -23.58
N CYS A 438 -4.53 -2.77 -22.27
CA CYS A 438 -3.74 -3.49 -21.30
C CYS A 438 -4.58 -3.81 -20.06
N LEU A 439 -4.58 -5.09 -19.61
CA LEU A 439 -5.19 -5.47 -18.34
C LEU A 439 -4.15 -5.33 -17.23
N VAL A 440 -4.38 -4.39 -16.35
CA VAL A 440 -3.51 -4.03 -15.23
C VAL A 440 -4.27 -4.09 -13.91
N GLY A 441 -3.55 -4.00 -12.81
CA GLY A 441 -4.11 -3.86 -11.48
C GLY A 441 -3.30 -2.87 -10.68
N GLY A 442 -3.91 -2.27 -9.71
CA GLY A 442 -3.26 -1.31 -8.83
C GLY A 442 -3.90 -1.22 -7.46
N GLY A 443 -3.20 -0.62 -6.53
CA GLY A 443 -3.72 -0.26 -5.22
C GLY A 443 -4.74 0.86 -5.33
N MET A 444 -5.76 0.81 -4.50
CA MET A 444 -6.73 1.90 -4.30
C MET A 444 -6.35 2.69 -3.06
N SER A 445 -6.57 3.98 -3.10
CA SER A 445 -6.45 4.86 -1.93
C SER A 445 -7.83 5.27 -1.43
N ALA A 446 -7.92 5.65 -0.15
CA ALA A 446 -9.07 6.34 0.41
C ALA A 446 -9.24 7.76 -0.11
N ASP A 447 -8.18 8.35 -0.68
CA ASP A 447 -8.25 9.67 -1.30
C ASP A 447 -8.99 9.61 -2.63
N PRO A 448 -10.11 10.32 -2.81
CA PRO A 448 -10.85 10.32 -4.07
C PRO A 448 -10.11 11.01 -5.22
N ALA A 449 -9.01 11.73 -4.94
CA ALA A 449 -8.13 12.29 -5.97
C ALA A 449 -7.01 11.34 -6.40
N TRP A 450 -6.92 10.11 -5.84
CA TRP A 450 -5.86 9.15 -6.15
C TRP A 450 -5.65 8.87 -7.66
N PRO A 451 -6.66 8.92 -8.54
CA PRO A 451 -6.45 8.73 -9.97
C PRO A 451 -5.50 9.75 -10.59
N MET A 452 -5.39 10.95 -10.01
CA MET A 452 -4.45 11.98 -10.46
C MET A 452 -3.01 11.46 -10.51
N ASN A 453 -2.59 10.76 -9.47
CA ASN A 453 -1.23 10.23 -9.36
C ASN A 453 -1.07 8.80 -9.89
N SER A 454 -2.14 8.01 -9.89
CA SER A 454 -2.08 6.57 -10.20
C SER A 454 -2.59 6.18 -11.57
N LEU A 455 -3.38 7.03 -12.25
CA LEU A 455 -3.94 6.73 -13.57
C LEU A 455 -3.60 7.80 -14.61
N LEU A 456 -3.51 9.06 -14.20
CA LEU A 456 -3.42 10.20 -15.12
C LEU A 456 -2.01 10.81 -15.18
N ASN A 457 -1.12 10.48 -14.25
CA ASN A 457 0.24 11.02 -14.23
C ASN A 457 1.13 10.35 -15.28
N PRO A 458 1.62 11.08 -16.31
CA PRO A 458 2.46 10.51 -17.35
C PRO A 458 3.79 9.94 -16.82
N ALA A 459 4.30 10.47 -15.71
CA ALA A 459 5.56 10.03 -15.13
C ALA A 459 5.45 8.71 -14.35
N VAL A 460 4.24 8.27 -14.01
CA VAL A 460 4.00 7.10 -13.16
C VAL A 460 3.26 6.00 -13.91
N SER A 461 2.02 6.24 -14.35
CA SER A 461 1.14 5.15 -14.79
C SER A 461 0.00 5.58 -15.73
N ASN A 462 0.19 6.63 -16.52
CA ASN A 462 -0.80 6.98 -17.58
C ASN A 462 -0.78 5.93 -18.71
N TYR A 463 -1.12 4.69 -18.39
CA TYR A 463 -1.15 3.58 -19.35
C TYR A 463 -2.16 3.82 -20.49
N SER A 464 -3.21 4.61 -20.25
CA SER A 464 -4.21 4.95 -21.28
C SER A 464 -3.78 6.07 -22.21
N GLN A 465 -2.56 6.59 -22.10
CA GLN A 465 -2.02 7.66 -22.95
C GLN A 465 -2.97 8.88 -23.07
N ILE A 466 -3.60 9.23 -21.94
CA ILE A 466 -4.54 10.36 -21.85
C ILE A 466 -3.77 11.66 -21.95
N THR A 467 -4.18 12.54 -22.86
CA THR A 467 -3.62 13.89 -23.06
C THR A 467 -4.65 15.00 -22.80
N ASP A 468 -5.94 14.65 -22.65
CA ASP A 468 -6.99 15.60 -22.32
C ASP A 468 -6.87 16.00 -20.84
N SER A 469 -6.61 17.29 -20.59
CA SER A 469 -6.41 17.82 -19.24
C SER A 469 -7.67 17.79 -18.37
N LYS A 470 -8.86 17.63 -18.96
CA LYS A 470 -10.14 17.69 -18.23
C LYS A 470 -10.18 16.71 -17.05
N TYR A 471 -9.63 15.51 -17.21
CA TYR A 471 -9.61 14.49 -16.13
C TYR A 471 -8.68 14.92 -14.99
N PHE A 472 -7.51 15.43 -15.36
CA PHE A 472 -6.54 15.92 -14.39
C PHE A 472 -7.05 17.18 -13.67
N ASP A 473 -7.68 18.11 -14.42
CA ASP A 473 -8.26 19.35 -13.88
C ASP A 473 -9.37 19.08 -12.86
N ILE A 474 -10.20 18.04 -13.08
CA ILE A 474 -11.23 17.63 -12.10
C ILE A 474 -10.55 17.06 -10.85
N CYS A 475 -9.53 16.21 -11.01
CA CYS A 475 -8.78 15.67 -9.86
C CYS A 475 -8.12 16.78 -9.04
N LEU A 476 -7.53 17.80 -9.67
CA LEU A 476 -6.96 18.96 -8.97
C LEU A 476 -8.02 19.70 -8.13
N LYS A 477 -9.25 19.86 -8.68
CA LYS A 477 -10.36 20.47 -7.93
C LYS A 477 -10.77 19.59 -6.74
N ILE A 478 -10.88 18.28 -6.93
CA ILE A 478 -11.18 17.32 -5.84
C ILE A 478 -10.10 17.40 -4.76
N ASN A 479 -8.83 17.42 -5.17
CA ASN A 479 -7.69 17.47 -4.25
C ASN A 479 -7.66 18.76 -3.42
N SER A 480 -8.08 19.89 -3.99
CA SER A 480 -8.01 21.20 -3.34
C SER A 480 -9.30 21.64 -2.64
N GLU A 481 -10.44 20.99 -2.87
CA GLU A 481 -11.72 21.39 -2.28
C GLU A 481 -11.75 21.09 -0.76
N GLN A 482 -12.06 22.13 0.03
CA GLN A 482 -12.11 22.05 1.49
C GLN A 482 -13.50 21.75 2.04
N ASP A 483 -14.56 22.02 1.27
CA ASP A 483 -15.94 21.71 1.63
C ASP A 483 -16.27 20.28 1.22
N GLU A 484 -16.51 19.41 2.20
CA GLU A 484 -16.75 17.97 1.99
C GLU A 484 -17.94 17.69 1.08
N ALA A 485 -19.01 18.48 1.15
CA ALA A 485 -20.19 18.28 0.30
C ALA A 485 -19.87 18.60 -1.18
N LYS A 486 -19.19 19.70 -1.42
CA LYS A 486 -18.75 20.06 -2.77
C LYS A 486 -17.70 19.09 -3.31
N ARG A 487 -16.82 18.61 -2.44
CA ARG A 487 -15.84 17.59 -2.79
C ARG A 487 -16.53 16.30 -3.25
N ALA A 488 -17.54 15.84 -2.52
CA ALA A 488 -18.36 14.69 -2.88
C ALA A 488 -19.10 14.89 -4.23
N GLU A 489 -19.59 16.10 -4.52
CA GLU A 489 -20.20 16.44 -5.81
C GLU A 489 -19.17 16.32 -6.96
N LEU A 490 -17.98 16.88 -6.78
CA LEU A 490 -16.89 16.80 -7.77
C LEU A 490 -16.45 15.35 -8.02
N VAL A 491 -16.34 14.54 -6.96
CA VAL A 491 -16.02 13.11 -7.07
C VAL A 491 -17.10 12.37 -7.86
N ASN A 492 -18.36 12.68 -7.60
CA ASN A 492 -19.48 12.09 -8.34
C ASN A 492 -19.49 12.50 -9.81
N GLU A 493 -19.20 13.77 -10.12
CA GLU A 493 -19.02 14.26 -11.49
C GLU A 493 -17.88 13.52 -12.19
N PHE A 494 -16.73 13.38 -11.52
CA PHE A 494 -15.57 12.71 -12.10
C PHE A 494 -15.85 11.24 -12.41
N GLN A 495 -16.53 10.50 -11.51
CA GLN A 495 -16.95 9.13 -11.79
C GLN A 495 -17.84 9.03 -13.05
N LYS A 496 -18.78 9.97 -13.22
CA LYS A 496 -19.64 10.00 -14.43
C LYS A 496 -18.83 10.24 -15.69
N VAL A 497 -17.93 11.22 -15.67
CA VAL A 497 -17.07 11.53 -16.82
C VAL A 497 -16.19 10.33 -17.17
N MET A 498 -15.59 9.68 -16.19
CA MET A 498 -14.77 8.48 -16.40
C MET A 498 -15.58 7.31 -16.94
N TYR A 499 -16.82 7.15 -16.52
CA TYR A 499 -17.72 6.12 -17.03
C TYR A 499 -18.19 6.42 -18.45
N GLU A 500 -18.64 7.64 -18.74
CA GLU A 500 -19.19 8.03 -20.04
C GLU A 500 -18.11 8.02 -21.13
N ASP A 501 -16.92 8.52 -20.85
CA ASP A 501 -15.81 8.60 -21.81
C ASP A 501 -14.99 7.31 -21.91
N SER A 502 -15.04 6.48 -20.87
CA SER A 502 -14.28 5.21 -20.73
C SER A 502 -12.80 5.31 -21.14
N PRO A 503 -12.04 6.31 -20.66
CA PRO A 503 -10.61 6.36 -20.95
C PRO A 503 -9.86 5.22 -20.25
N TYR A 504 -10.39 4.74 -19.14
CA TYR A 504 -10.13 3.48 -18.43
C TYR A 504 -11.44 2.73 -18.26
N VAL A 505 -11.39 1.42 -18.22
CA VAL A 505 -12.54 0.58 -17.94
C VAL A 505 -12.26 -0.25 -16.71
N PHE A 506 -13.00 -0.01 -15.62
CA PHE A 506 -12.83 -0.74 -14.38
C PHE A 506 -13.55 -2.09 -14.46
N VAL A 507 -12.89 -3.14 -13.99
CA VAL A 507 -13.38 -4.51 -14.14
C VAL A 507 -13.97 -5.02 -12.83
N PHE A 508 -13.16 -5.10 -11.78
CA PHE A 508 -13.58 -5.49 -10.44
C PHE A 508 -12.57 -5.02 -9.39
N THR A 509 -13.02 -4.93 -8.15
CA THR A 509 -12.16 -4.85 -6.99
C THR A 509 -11.94 -6.25 -6.42
N MET A 510 -10.77 -6.48 -5.85
CA MET A 510 -10.40 -7.76 -5.25
C MET A 510 -10.62 -7.71 -3.74
N GLU A 511 -11.20 -8.77 -3.20
CA GLU A 511 -11.29 -8.96 -1.75
C GLU A 511 -9.89 -9.15 -1.17
N SER A 512 -9.54 -8.35 -0.18
CA SER A 512 -8.31 -8.48 0.62
C SER A 512 -8.64 -9.11 1.96
N TRP A 513 -7.76 -9.95 2.50
CA TRP A 513 -8.00 -10.70 3.73
C TRP A 513 -6.99 -10.36 4.82
N LYS A 514 -7.47 -10.39 6.05
CA LYS A 514 -6.64 -10.51 7.26
C LYS A 514 -6.62 -11.98 7.64
N LEU A 515 -5.44 -12.57 7.71
CA LEU A 515 -5.25 -13.95 8.11
C LEU A 515 -4.30 -14.03 9.30
N TYR A 516 -4.74 -14.68 10.39
CA TYR A 516 -4.01 -14.70 11.64
C TYR A 516 -4.29 -15.96 12.48
N SER A 517 -3.41 -16.24 13.45
CA SER A 517 -3.61 -17.34 14.37
C SER A 517 -4.83 -17.11 15.26
N SER A 518 -5.64 -18.16 15.48
CA SER A 518 -6.78 -18.13 16.41
C SER A 518 -6.39 -17.90 17.86
N SER A 519 -5.08 -17.93 18.17
CA SER A 519 -4.53 -17.52 19.46
C SER A 519 -4.56 -16.01 19.68
N LEU A 520 -4.70 -15.19 18.62
CA LEU A 520 -4.89 -13.74 18.78
C LEU A 520 -6.28 -13.43 19.31
N GLU A 521 -6.33 -12.50 20.26
CA GLU A 521 -7.56 -11.97 20.82
C GLU A 521 -7.52 -10.45 20.78
N PHE A 522 -8.57 -9.84 20.27
CA PHE A 522 -8.70 -8.39 20.15
C PHE A 522 -9.55 -7.79 21.27
N LYS A 523 -9.21 -6.58 21.71
CA LYS A 523 -9.93 -5.87 22.76
C LYS A 523 -11.37 -5.61 22.35
N THR A 524 -12.34 -6.05 23.16
CA THR A 524 -13.76 -5.89 22.91
C THR A 524 -14.13 -4.40 22.81
N GLY A 525 -14.90 -4.02 21.80
CA GLY A 525 -15.31 -2.63 21.60
C GLY A 525 -14.29 -1.74 20.88
N SER A 526 -13.11 -2.24 20.59
CA SER A 526 -12.25 -1.66 19.57
C SER A 526 -12.76 -2.10 18.20
N SER A 527 -13.85 -1.53 17.73
CA SER A 527 -14.47 -1.75 16.40
C SER A 527 -13.42 -1.78 15.25
N SER A 528 -13.78 -1.53 14.04
CA SER A 528 -12.92 -1.36 12.85
C SER A 528 -11.49 -0.85 13.12
N GLY A 529 -11.29 -0.12 14.20
CA GLY A 529 -10.01 0.37 14.70
C GLY A 529 -9.00 -0.63 15.28
N THR A 530 -9.20 -1.95 15.17
CA THR A 530 -8.24 -2.96 15.70
C THR A 530 -7.01 -3.13 14.81
N PHE A 531 -7.14 -2.77 13.54
CA PHE A 531 -6.07 -2.82 12.55
C PHE A 531 -5.76 -1.42 12.03
N THR A 532 -4.52 -1.17 11.67
CA THR A 532 -4.17 -0.22 10.62
C THR A 532 -4.46 -0.88 9.27
N SER A 533 -4.29 -0.19 8.16
CA SER A 533 -4.56 -0.76 6.82
C SER A 533 -3.89 -2.12 6.56
N THR A 534 -2.79 -2.43 7.23
CA THR A 534 -2.01 -3.65 6.98
C THR A 534 -1.68 -4.47 8.24
N MET A 535 -1.83 -3.92 9.44
CA MET A 535 -1.34 -4.55 10.68
C MET A 535 -2.28 -4.38 11.86
N PRO A 536 -2.32 -5.36 12.81
CA PRO A 536 -2.99 -5.17 14.07
C PRO A 536 -2.41 -3.96 14.83
N ARG A 537 -3.26 -3.20 15.50
CA ARG A 537 -2.82 -2.28 16.53
C ARG A 537 -2.43 -3.11 17.75
N PHE A 538 -1.13 -3.31 17.98
CA PHE A 538 -0.59 -4.23 18.98
C PHE A 538 -1.10 -3.98 20.40
N TRP A 539 -1.42 -2.73 20.75
CA TRP A 539 -2.02 -2.37 22.03
C TRP A 539 -3.51 -2.76 22.16
N THR A 540 -4.14 -3.19 21.08
CA THR A 540 -5.53 -3.68 21.05
C THR A 540 -5.61 -5.19 20.95
N CYS A 541 -4.51 -5.92 20.91
CA CYS A 541 -4.52 -7.37 20.82
C CYS A 541 -3.58 -8.04 21.82
N LYS A 542 -3.87 -9.29 22.13
CA LYS A 542 -3.03 -10.17 22.95
C LYS A 542 -2.99 -11.57 22.37
N ILE A 543 -2.03 -12.37 22.80
CA ILE A 543 -1.89 -13.79 22.47
C ILE A 543 -2.37 -14.61 23.68
N LYS A 544 -3.30 -15.56 23.46
CA LYS A 544 -3.83 -16.48 24.47
C LYS A 544 -2.77 -17.37 25.09
#